data_de078a3e3c9653975e44b5c6628cba58
#
_entry.id   de078a3e3c9653975e44b5c6628cba58
#
_cell.length_a   1.000
_cell.length_b   1.000
_cell.length_c   1.000
_cell.angle_alpha   90.00
_cell.angle_beta   90.00
_cell.angle_gamma   90.00
#
_symmetry.space_group_name_H-M   'P 1'
#
loop_
_entity.id
_entity.type
_entity.pdbx_description
1 polymer ?
#
loop_
_entity_poly.entity_id
_entity_poly.type
_entity_poly.pdbx_seq_one_letter_code
_entity_poly.pdbx_strand_id
1 'polypeptide(L)'
;VLFRSDTVRIYPVVVLEGTKLAELLKSGEYVPFDFDTAVDIAASAMVMFEGDGIRVIKCGLHASEFVEHDMVGGFYHPAFREICETVIYRHNMEFELKNCGHMSDTAVFAVSPSCISKAVGHGRANIEYFRERGIALKITGDESVPKYRCELRR
;
A
#
# COMPACT_ATOMS: atom_id res chain seq x y z
N VAL A 1 6.89 25.50 19.79
CA VAL A 1 5.57 25.07 19.26
C VAL A 1 5.82 23.95 18.29
N LEU A 2 5.47 22.71 18.69
CA LEU A 2 5.49 21.55 17.80
C LEU A 2 4.24 21.65 16.91
N PHE A 3 4.42 21.96 15.63
CA PHE A 3 3.34 21.85 14.65
C PHE A 3 3.07 20.37 14.40
N ARG A 4 1.95 19.87 14.90
CA ARG A 4 1.46 18.53 14.57
C ARG A 4 0.42 18.67 13.47
N SER A 5 0.68 18.11 12.31
CA SER A 5 -0.29 18.04 11.22
C SER A 5 -1.37 17.01 11.56
N ASP A 6 -2.63 17.34 11.32
CA ASP A 6 -3.76 16.40 11.46
C ASP A 6 -3.91 15.48 10.22
N THR A 7 -3.32 15.90 9.10
CA THR A 7 -3.41 15.19 7.82
C THR A 7 -2.11 15.26 7.05
N VAL A 8 -1.86 14.22 6.24
CA VAL A 8 -0.72 14.15 5.32
C VAL A 8 -1.14 13.66 3.94
N ARG A 9 -0.31 13.96 2.95
CA ARG A 9 -0.38 13.41 1.60
C ARG A 9 0.95 12.74 1.27
N ILE A 10 0.88 11.56 0.67
CA ILE A 10 2.05 10.78 0.25
C ILE A 10 2.06 10.75 -1.28
N TYR A 11 3.10 11.30 -1.88
CA TYR A 11 3.26 11.34 -3.32
C TYR A 11 4.54 10.63 -3.74
N PRO A 12 4.47 9.58 -4.58
CA PRO A 12 5.66 9.06 -5.23
C PRO A 12 6.25 10.13 -6.15
N VAL A 13 7.58 10.14 -6.26
CA VAL A 13 8.28 11.08 -7.13
C VAL A 13 8.16 10.61 -8.58
N VAL A 14 7.75 11.51 -9.47
CA VAL A 14 7.88 11.37 -10.91
C VAL A 14 8.91 12.37 -11.43
N VAL A 15 9.66 11.97 -12.43
CA VAL A 15 10.64 12.83 -13.10
C VAL A 15 10.02 13.36 -14.39
N LEU A 16 9.86 14.66 -14.49
CA LEU A 16 9.31 15.32 -15.66
C LEU A 16 10.43 15.90 -16.53
N GLU A 17 10.28 15.82 -17.83
CA GLU A 17 11.23 16.42 -18.79
C GLU A 17 11.38 17.92 -18.54
N GLY A 18 12.59 18.45 -18.85
CA GLY A 18 12.91 19.86 -18.62
C GLY A 18 13.16 20.26 -17.16
N THR A 19 13.12 19.32 -16.21
CA THR A 19 13.41 19.60 -14.79
C THR A 19 14.85 19.26 -14.42
N LYS A 20 15.34 19.86 -13.32
CA LYS A 20 16.68 19.53 -12.79
C LYS A 20 16.77 18.04 -12.40
N LEU A 21 15.69 17.45 -11.94
CA LEU A 21 15.66 16.03 -11.60
C LEU A 21 15.82 15.13 -12.84
N ALA A 22 15.30 15.55 -14.00
CA ALA A 22 15.54 14.86 -15.27
C ALA A 22 16.99 14.91 -15.72
N GLU A 23 17.69 16.04 -15.47
CA GLU A 23 19.14 16.13 -15.73
C GLU A 23 19.93 15.16 -14.83
N LEU A 24 19.61 15.09 -13.55
CA LEU A 24 20.24 14.16 -12.59
C LEU A 24 19.95 12.70 -12.94
N LEU A 25 18.74 12.39 -13.43
CA LEU A 25 18.42 11.08 -13.95
C LEU A 25 19.28 10.72 -15.17
N LYS A 26 19.43 11.66 -16.12
CA LYS A 26 20.25 11.48 -17.34
C LYS A 26 21.73 11.31 -17.01
N SER A 27 22.26 12.02 -16.00
CA SER A 27 23.65 11.89 -15.55
C SER A 27 23.91 10.67 -14.66
N GLY A 28 22.85 9.96 -14.22
CA GLY A 28 22.97 8.83 -13.30
C GLY A 28 23.18 9.22 -11.83
N GLU A 29 23.09 10.50 -11.50
CA GLU A 29 23.20 11.01 -10.13
C GLU A 29 21.91 10.82 -9.33
N TYR A 30 20.78 10.55 -10.00
CA TYR A 30 19.50 10.21 -9.40
C TYR A 30 18.95 8.92 -10.01
N VAL A 31 18.56 7.97 -9.16
CA VAL A 31 17.88 6.74 -9.54
C VAL A 31 16.53 6.71 -8.81
N PRO A 32 15.39 6.71 -9.52
CA PRO A 32 14.09 6.58 -8.89
C PRO A 32 13.94 5.19 -8.25
N PHE A 33 13.14 5.11 -7.19
CA PHE A 33 12.74 3.81 -6.66
C PHE A 33 11.97 3.02 -7.73
N ASP A 34 12.15 1.71 -7.74
CA ASP A 34 11.23 0.82 -8.47
C ASP A 34 9.83 0.86 -7.85
N PHE A 35 8.85 0.34 -8.60
CA PHE A 35 7.44 0.42 -8.20
C PHE A 35 7.18 -0.27 -6.87
N ASP A 36 7.70 -1.49 -6.69
CA ASP A 36 7.43 -2.30 -5.51
C ASP A 36 8.06 -1.68 -4.25
N THR A 37 9.30 -1.20 -4.35
CA THR A 37 9.98 -0.45 -3.27
C THR A 37 9.18 0.79 -2.87
N ALA A 38 8.68 1.55 -3.83
CA ALA A 38 7.91 2.75 -3.54
C ALA A 38 6.54 2.43 -2.91
N VAL A 39 5.90 1.33 -3.32
CA VAL A 39 4.67 0.82 -2.69
C VAL A 39 4.94 0.44 -1.23
N ASP A 40 6.01 -0.29 -0.94
CA ASP A 40 6.36 -0.72 0.42
C ASP A 40 6.67 0.47 1.34
N ILE A 41 7.42 1.46 0.84
CA ILE A 41 7.70 2.71 1.58
C ILE A 41 6.39 3.47 1.86
N ALA A 42 5.54 3.64 0.85
CA ALA A 42 4.28 4.36 1.02
C ALA A 42 3.31 3.62 1.95
N ALA A 43 3.21 2.29 1.85
CA ALA A 43 2.42 1.44 2.73
C ALA A 43 2.87 1.58 4.20
N SER A 44 4.18 1.51 4.44
CA SER A 44 4.78 1.70 5.76
C SER A 44 4.50 3.08 6.33
N ALA A 45 4.65 4.14 5.51
CA ALA A 45 4.33 5.51 5.90
C ALA A 45 2.84 5.68 6.23
N MET A 46 1.93 5.06 5.46
CA MET A 46 0.49 5.08 5.75
C MET A 46 0.17 4.48 7.12
N VAL A 47 0.75 3.31 7.43
CA VAL A 47 0.54 2.66 8.75
C VAL A 47 1.09 3.50 9.89
N MET A 48 2.28 4.09 9.72
CA MET A 48 2.92 4.93 10.72
C MET A 48 2.08 6.18 11.02
N PHE A 49 1.68 6.95 9.99
CA PHE A 49 0.89 8.17 10.18
C PHE A 49 -0.49 7.88 10.80
N GLU A 50 -1.20 6.90 10.30
CA GLU A 50 -2.52 6.52 10.83
C GLU A 50 -2.40 5.97 12.27
N GLY A 51 -1.30 5.26 12.59
CA GLY A 51 -0.99 4.82 13.95
C GLY A 51 -0.76 5.97 14.94
N ASP A 52 -0.19 7.08 14.48
CA ASP A 52 0.00 8.31 15.25
C ASP A 52 -1.23 9.23 15.25
N GLY A 53 -2.35 8.79 14.67
CA GLY A 53 -3.58 9.55 14.55
C GLY A 53 -3.53 10.66 13.49
N ILE A 54 -2.59 10.61 12.57
CA ILE A 54 -2.44 11.54 11.44
C ILE A 54 -3.08 10.92 10.21
N ARG A 55 -4.16 11.50 9.72
CA ARG A 55 -4.93 10.93 8.62
C ARG A 55 -4.23 11.10 7.27
N VAL A 56 -4.00 10.01 6.54
CA VAL A 56 -3.50 10.05 5.16
C VAL A 56 -4.66 10.34 4.21
N ILE A 57 -4.81 11.61 3.81
CA ILE A 57 -5.90 12.06 2.94
C ILE A 57 -5.66 11.77 1.46
N LYS A 58 -4.39 11.57 1.05
CA LYS A 58 -4.02 11.19 -0.32
C LYS A 58 -2.77 10.31 -0.30
N CYS A 59 -2.76 9.28 -1.12
CA CYS A 59 -1.59 8.49 -1.45
C CYS A 59 -1.60 8.23 -2.97
N GLY A 60 -0.52 8.62 -3.66
CA GLY A 60 -0.44 8.60 -5.12
C GLY A 60 -0.79 9.93 -5.78
N LEU A 61 -0.37 10.09 -7.03
CA LEU A 61 -0.55 11.28 -7.84
C LEU A 61 -1.96 11.33 -8.46
N HIS A 62 -2.36 12.53 -8.89
CA HIS A 62 -3.50 12.69 -9.80
C HIS A 62 -3.03 12.50 -11.23
N ALA A 63 -3.94 12.02 -12.09
CA ALA A 63 -3.73 12.11 -13.52
C ALA A 63 -3.60 13.59 -13.92
N SER A 64 -2.62 13.90 -14.74
CA SER A 64 -2.42 15.21 -15.33
C SER A 64 -1.71 15.05 -16.67
N GLU A 65 -1.90 16.02 -17.54
CA GLU A 65 -1.23 16.03 -18.84
C GLU A 65 0.30 15.94 -18.70
N PHE A 66 0.89 16.58 -17.68
CA PHE A 66 2.32 16.50 -17.40
C PHE A 66 2.79 15.09 -17.05
N VAL A 67 2.01 14.35 -16.26
CA VAL A 67 2.33 12.97 -15.89
C VAL A 67 2.17 12.04 -17.10
N GLU A 68 1.20 12.31 -17.98
CA GLU A 68 0.92 11.46 -19.14
C GLU A 68 1.89 11.69 -20.30
N HIS A 69 2.38 12.93 -20.49
CA HIS A 69 3.18 13.30 -21.64
C HIS A 69 4.66 13.58 -21.34
N ASP A 70 4.97 14.14 -20.17
CA ASP A 70 6.31 14.65 -19.86
C ASP A 70 7.09 13.77 -18.88
N MET A 71 6.51 12.65 -18.42
CA MET A 71 7.18 11.75 -17.48
C MET A 71 8.31 10.97 -18.17
N VAL A 72 9.54 11.16 -17.69
CA VAL A 72 10.76 10.49 -18.18
C VAL A 72 11.34 9.51 -17.16
N GLY A 73 10.79 9.44 -15.96
CA GLY A 73 11.23 8.51 -14.91
C GLY A 73 10.29 8.47 -13.71
N GLY A 74 10.46 7.46 -12.87
CA GLY A 74 9.50 7.14 -11.83
C GLY A 74 8.28 6.40 -12.40
N PHE A 75 7.15 6.49 -11.74
CA PHE A 75 5.92 5.82 -12.21
C PHE A 75 4.67 6.61 -11.78
N TYR A 76 3.61 6.40 -12.53
CA TYR A 76 2.24 6.80 -12.21
C TYR A 76 1.33 5.58 -12.25
N HIS A 77 0.48 5.42 -11.23
CA HIS A 77 -0.55 4.40 -11.21
C HIS A 77 -1.83 4.96 -10.58
N PRO A 78 -2.99 4.92 -11.27
CA PRO A 78 -4.24 5.50 -10.77
C PRO A 78 -4.73 4.86 -9.47
N ALA A 79 -4.46 3.56 -9.28
CA ALA A 79 -4.82 2.80 -8.09
C ALA A 79 -3.64 2.65 -7.09
N PHE A 80 -2.69 3.59 -7.06
CA PHE A 80 -1.50 3.47 -6.20
C PHE A 80 -1.85 3.28 -4.72
N ARG A 81 -2.84 4.04 -4.22
CA ARG A 81 -3.31 3.89 -2.83
C ARG A 81 -3.87 2.49 -2.56
N GLU A 82 -4.70 1.96 -3.44
CA GLU A 82 -5.31 0.65 -3.30
C GLU A 82 -4.27 -0.47 -3.31
N ILE A 83 -3.20 -0.29 -4.09
CA ILE A 83 -2.06 -1.22 -4.12
C ILE A 83 -1.29 -1.16 -2.80
N CYS A 84 -1.01 0.02 -2.26
CA CYS A 84 -0.40 0.17 -0.94
C CYS A 84 -1.27 -0.46 0.16
N GLU A 85 -2.58 -0.23 0.15
CA GLU A 85 -3.51 -0.83 1.10
C GLU A 85 -3.56 -2.37 0.97
N THR A 86 -3.42 -2.91 -0.24
CA THR A 86 -3.30 -4.35 -0.51
C THR A 86 -2.08 -4.93 0.19
N VAL A 87 -0.93 -4.28 0.07
CA VAL A 87 0.34 -4.70 0.68
C VAL A 87 0.27 -4.64 2.20
N ILE A 88 -0.33 -3.60 2.78
CA ILE A 88 -0.54 -3.49 4.23
C ILE A 88 -1.29 -4.73 4.76
N TYR A 89 -2.41 -5.10 4.14
CA TYR A 89 -3.19 -6.25 4.59
C TYR A 89 -2.46 -7.57 4.35
N ARG A 90 -1.74 -7.72 3.25
CA ARG A 90 -0.91 -8.91 2.99
C ARG A 90 0.12 -9.13 4.08
N HIS A 91 0.91 -8.11 4.41
CA HIS A 91 1.93 -8.21 5.46
C HIS A 91 1.32 -8.55 6.83
N ASN A 92 0.18 -7.95 7.17
CA ASN A 92 -0.50 -8.26 8.43
C ASN A 92 -1.00 -9.71 8.46
N MET A 93 -1.59 -10.22 7.37
CA MET A 93 -2.04 -11.60 7.28
C MET A 93 -0.87 -12.59 7.37
N GLU A 94 0.24 -12.31 6.68
CA GLU A 94 1.46 -13.12 6.76
C GLU A 94 2.01 -13.16 8.19
N PHE A 95 2.03 -12.01 8.85
CA PHE A 95 2.48 -11.91 10.24
C PHE A 95 1.62 -12.75 11.19
N GLU A 96 0.28 -12.67 11.06
CA GLU A 96 -0.65 -13.46 11.85
C GLU A 96 -0.50 -14.96 11.60
N LEU A 97 -0.42 -15.39 10.34
CA LEU A 97 -0.21 -16.80 9.99
C LEU A 97 1.09 -17.35 10.56
N LYS A 98 2.16 -16.57 10.46
CA LYS A 98 3.49 -16.97 10.98
C LYS A 98 3.48 -17.09 12.50
N ASN A 99 2.89 -16.13 13.20
CA ASN A 99 2.87 -16.10 14.66
C ASN A 99 1.98 -17.18 15.27
N CYS A 100 0.88 -17.55 14.60
CA CYS A 100 -0.02 -18.60 15.06
C CYS A 100 0.43 -20.02 14.67
N GLY A 101 1.52 -20.17 13.92
CA GLY A 101 1.96 -21.48 13.41
C GLY A 101 0.90 -22.13 12.53
N HIS A 102 0.17 -21.33 11.73
CA HIS A 102 -0.95 -21.79 10.91
C HIS A 102 -0.48 -22.85 9.90
N MET A 103 -1.09 -24.04 9.96
CA MET A 103 -0.74 -25.18 9.11
C MET A 103 -1.92 -25.67 8.24
N SER A 104 -3.04 -24.92 8.21
CA SER A 104 -4.22 -25.28 7.42
C SER A 104 -4.10 -24.72 5.99
N ASP A 105 -4.73 -25.39 5.05
CA ASP A 105 -4.91 -24.93 3.66
C ASP A 105 -6.00 -23.85 3.51
N THR A 106 -6.64 -23.46 4.60
CA THR A 106 -7.68 -22.40 4.62
C THR A 106 -7.40 -21.43 5.76
N ALA A 107 -7.41 -20.13 5.48
CA ALA A 107 -7.30 -19.07 6.47
C ALA A 107 -8.49 -18.12 6.37
N VAL A 108 -9.14 -17.84 7.52
CA VAL A 108 -10.25 -16.89 7.62
C VAL A 108 -9.80 -15.68 8.41
N PHE A 109 -9.78 -14.51 7.80
CA PHE A 109 -9.42 -13.25 8.47
C PHE A 109 -10.63 -12.36 8.65
N ALA A 110 -10.79 -11.82 9.87
CA ALA A 110 -11.68 -10.71 10.14
C ALA A 110 -10.94 -9.40 9.97
N VAL A 111 -11.60 -8.43 9.34
CA VAL A 111 -11.14 -7.05 9.15
C VAL A 111 -12.31 -6.10 9.37
N SER A 112 -12.03 -4.80 9.56
CA SER A 112 -13.10 -3.80 9.55
C SER A 112 -13.96 -3.94 8.29
N PRO A 113 -15.31 -3.89 8.36
CA PRO A 113 -16.20 -4.03 7.20
C PRO A 113 -15.87 -3.06 6.05
N SER A 114 -15.47 -1.83 6.37
CA SER A 114 -15.03 -0.81 5.40
C SER A 114 -13.70 -1.14 4.70
N CYS A 115 -13.01 -2.19 5.14
CA CYS A 115 -11.70 -2.59 4.66
C CYS A 115 -11.68 -3.94 3.94
N ILE A 116 -12.83 -4.61 3.78
CA ILE A 116 -12.88 -5.93 3.13
C ILE A 116 -12.27 -5.89 1.71
N SER A 117 -12.63 -4.91 0.89
CA SER A 117 -12.09 -4.78 -0.47
C SER A 117 -10.58 -4.57 -0.49
N LYS A 118 -10.05 -3.83 0.49
CA LYS A 118 -8.61 -3.57 0.65
C LYS A 118 -7.85 -4.83 1.08
N ALA A 119 -8.45 -5.62 1.96
CA ALA A 119 -7.90 -6.88 2.42
C ALA A 119 -7.94 -7.97 1.33
N VAL A 120 -8.99 -7.99 0.50
CA VAL A 120 -9.05 -8.82 -0.72
C VAL A 120 -7.95 -8.40 -1.70
N GLY A 121 -7.64 -7.11 -1.75
CA GLY A 121 -6.59 -6.51 -2.54
C GLY A 121 -7.06 -6.04 -3.92
N HIS A 122 -6.32 -5.07 -4.47
CA HIS A 122 -6.56 -4.56 -5.81
C HIS A 122 -6.51 -5.71 -6.82
N GLY A 123 -7.52 -5.84 -7.68
CA GLY A 123 -7.63 -6.97 -8.61
C GLY A 123 -7.63 -8.34 -7.95
N ARG A 124 -8.01 -8.48 -6.68
CA ARG A 124 -7.98 -9.71 -5.86
C ARG A 124 -6.56 -10.21 -5.54
N ALA A 125 -5.56 -9.32 -5.58
CA ALA A 125 -4.15 -9.69 -5.49
C ALA A 125 -3.81 -10.50 -4.23
N ASN A 126 -4.43 -10.23 -3.07
CA ASN A 126 -4.15 -11.01 -1.86
C ASN A 126 -4.78 -12.41 -1.91
N ILE A 127 -5.96 -12.56 -2.51
CA ILE A 127 -6.56 -13.88 -2.71
C ILE A 127 -5.67 -14.78 -3.56
N GLU A 128 -5.16 -14.23 -4.68
CA GLU A 128 -4.27 -14.97 -5.58
C GLU A 128 -2.92 -15.27 -4.93
N TYR A 129 -2.35 -14.27 -4.23
CA TYR A 129 -1.08 -14.42 -3.51
C TYR A 129 -1.08 -15.60 -2.52
N PHE A 130 -2.13 -15.73 -1.69
CA PHE A 130 -2.25 -16.83 -0.73
C PHE A 130 -2.64 -18.13 -1.40
N ARG A 131 -3.45 -18.09 -2.46
CA ARG A 131 -3.79 -19.29 -3.25
C ARG A 131 -2.54 -19.95 -3.86
N GLU A 132 -1.63 -19.16 -4.42
CA GLU A 132 -0.35 -19.64 -4.97
C GLU A 132 0.54 -20.30 -3.91
N ARG A 133 0.31 -19.99 -2.64
CA ARG A 133 0.99 -20.58 -1.48
C ARG A 133 0.21 -21.72 -0.81
N GLY A 134 -0.84 -22.20 -1.48
CA GLY A 134 -1.66 -23.32 -1.01
C GLY A 134 -2.67 -22.92 0.07
N ILE A 135 -2.94 -21.63 0.28
CA ILE A 135 -3.88 -21.15 1.30
C ILE A 135 -5.13 -20.54 0.65
N ALA A 136 -6.29 -21.14 0.91
CA ALA A 136 -7.58 -20.60 0.52
C ALA A 136 -7.99 -19.47 1.49
N LEU A 137 -7.79 -18.22 1.08
CA LEU A 137 -8.07 -17.05 1.90
C LEU A 137 -9.55 -16.66 1.88
N LYS A 138 -10.15 -16.47 3.06
CA LYS A 138 -11.49 -15.90 3.26
C LYS A 138 -11.40 -14.64 4.10
N ILE A 139 -12.11 -13.59 3.70
CA ILE A 139 -12.15 -12.30 4.41
C ILE A 139 -13.58 -12.08 4.90
N THR A 140 -13.74 -11.73 6.17
CA THR A 140 -15.02 -11.41 6.82
C THR A 140 -14.96 -10.04 7.48
N GLY A 141 -16.11 -9.38 7.64
CA GLY A 141 -16.22 -8.10 8.34
C GLY A 141 -16.42 -8.28 9.85
N ASP A 142 -15.73 -7.48 10.65
CA ASP A 142 -15.91 -7.38 12.09
C ASP A 142 -15.64 -5.94 12.55
N GLU A 143 -16.66 -5.28 13.13
CA GLU A 143 -16.58 -3.89 13.57
C GLU A 143 -15.56 -3.65 14.70
N SER A 144 -15.18 -4.71 15.43
CA SER A 144 -14.18 -4.60 16.51
C SER A 144 -12.75 -4.51 15.98
N VAL A 145 -12.53 -4.87 14.72
CA VAL A 145 -11.18 -4.87 14.12
C VAL A 145 -10.87 -3.48 13.55
N PRO A 146 -9.81 -2.81 14.03
CA PRO A 146 -9.43 -1.50 13.54
C PRO A 146 -8.97 -1.50 12.08
N LYS A 147 -9.03 -0.32 11.44
CA LYS A 147 -8.42 -0.09 10.12
C LYS A 147 -6.95 -0.53 10.10
N TYR A 148 -6.52 -1.13 9.00
CA TYR A 148 -5.18 -1.71 8.80
C TYR A 148 -4.78 -2.80 9.80
N ARG A 149 -5.77 -3.45 10.41
CA ARG A 149 -5.58 -4.67 11.22
C ARG A 149 -6.38 -5.82 10.63
N CYS A 150 -5.94 -7.02 10.92
CA CYS A 150 -6.69 -8.24 10.67
C CYS A 150 -6.50 -9.21 11.83
N GLU A 151 -7.45 -10.08 12.02
CA GLU A 151 -7.42 -11.12 13.05
C GLU A 151 -7.71 -12.47 12.41
N LEU A 152 -6.82 -13.44 12.62
CA LEU A 152 -7.05 -14.81 12.18
C LEU A 152 -8.15 -15.45 13.04
N ARG A 153 -9.20 -15.93 12.38
CA ARG A 153 -10.29 -16.68 13.03
C ARG A 153 -9.97 -18.18 13.00
N ARG A 154 -10.21 -18.83 14.13
CA ARG A 154 -10.01 -20.28 14.32
C ARG A 154 -11.31 -21.04 14.06
#